data_319b0fa1d83cce68bd7ccd2fbec0c2c0
#
_entry.id   319b0fa1d83cce68bd7ccd2fbec0c2c0
#
_cell.length_a   1.000
_cell.length_b   1.000
_cell.length_c   1.000
_cell.angle_alpha   90.00
_cell.angle_beta   90.00
_cell.angle_gamma   90.00
#
_symmetry.space_group_name_H-M   'P 1'
#
loop_
_entity.id
_entity.type
_entity.pdbx_description
1 polymer ?
#
loop_
_entity_poly.entity_id
_entity_poly.type
_entity_poly.pdbx_seq_one_letter_code
_entity_poly.pdbx_strand_id
1 'polypeptide(L)'
;MSGRDSPYLLVRAGGRRVGLALANVVEVLDPGVAHPVPSVEPAVRGVAQVRGRVLPVIHLGALLDGLPCPPIRGAAAVLVDVEGRRLCLEVDEAEIVSRELGLPVPPETAIPWAIAVARHPDGLVPLLDLTALGTRMSEATVR
;
A
#
# COMPACT_ATOMS: atom_id res chain seq x y z
N MET A 1 -3.84 15.33 14.90
CA MET A 1 -4.91 14.33 14.75
C MET A 1 -4.29 12.96 14.61
N SER A 2 -4.82 11.98 15.30
CA SER A 2 -4.36 10.59 15.18
C SER A 2 -4.77 10.02 13.84
N GLY A 3 -3.90 9.20 13.19
CA GLY A 3 -4.26 8.48 12.00
C GLY A 3 -5.45 7.55 12.15
N ARG A 4 -5.78 7.16 13.41
CA ARG A 4 -6.93 6.31 13.70
C ARG A 4 -8.27 7.00 13.51
N ASP A 5 -8.28 8.34 13.54
CA ASP A 5 -9.51 9.14 13.42
C ASP A 5 -9.76 9.62 11.99
N SER A 6 -8.85 9.33 11.08
CA SER A 6 -8.91 9.81 9.71
C SER A 6 -9.56 8.76 8.79
N PRO A 7 -10.21 9.20 7.71
CA PRO A 7 -10.76 8.25 6.75
C PRO A 7 -9.66 7.46 6.05
N TYR A 8 -9.99 6.29 5.57
CA TYR A 8 -9.07 5.43 4.85
C TYR A 8 -9.76 4.75 3.69
N LEU A 9 -8.97 4.45 2.66
CA LEU A 9 -9.44 3.69 1.50
C LEU A 9 -9.23 2.21 1.77
N LEU A 10 -10.29 1.43 1.63
CA LEU A 10 -10.21 -0.02 1.72
C LEU A 10 -9.75 -0.59 0.39
N VAL A 11 -8.77 -1.46 0.44
CA VAL A 11 -8.29 -2.17 -0.74
C VAL A 11 -8.13 -3.66 -0.42
N ARG A 12 -8.24 -4.49 -1.45
CA ARG A 12 -7.84 -5.89 -1.36
C ARG A 12 -6.44 -6.03 -1.90
N ALA A 13 -5.59 -6.72 -1.16
CA ALA A 13 -4.21 -6.97 -1.56
C ALA A 13 -3.78 -8.34 -1.07
N GLY A 14 -3.52 -9.25 -2.01
CA GLY A 14 -3.15 -10.62 -1.68
C GLY A 14 -4.26 -11.38 -0.99
N GLY A 15 -5.51 -11.11 -1.36
CA GLY A 15 -6.67 -11.79 -0.81
C GLY A 15 -7.15 -11.29 0.54
N ARG A 16 -6.54 -10.24 1.08
CA ARG A 16 -6.96 -9.62 2.35
C ARG A 16 -7.35 -8.17 2.15
N ARG A 17 -8.15 -7.65 3.06
CA ARG A 17 -8.46 -6.22 3.09
C ARG A 17 -7.47 -5.49 3.97
N VAL A 18 -7.04 -4.32 3.50
CA VAL A 18 -6.22 -3.41 4.29
C VAL A 18 -6.72 -2.00 4.02
N GLY A 19 -6.41 -1.08 4.93
CA GLY A 19 -6.77 0.33 4.79
C GLY A 19 -5.56 1.18 4.53
N LEU A 20 -5.72 2.14 3.62
CA LEU A 20 -4.70 3.15 3.32
C LEU A 20 -5.23 4.50 3.78
N ALA A 21 -4.44 5.24 4.55
CA ALA A 21 -4.88 6.57 5.00
C ALA A 21 -5.23 7.43 3.78
N LEU A 22 -6.46 7.94 3.73
CA LEU A 22 -6.93 8.70 2.57
C LEU A 22 -6.09 9.94 2.34
N ALA A 23 -5.51 10.52 3.38
CA ALA A 23 -4.62 11.66 3.26
C ALA A 23 -3.39 11.39 2.40
N ASN A 24 -2.98 10.13 2.28
CA ASN A 24 -1.85 9.73 1.44
C ASN A 24 -2.27 9.29 0.04
N VAL A 25 -3.56 9.07 -0.20
CA VAL A 25 -4.05 8.59 -1.50
C VAL A 25 -4.20 9.75 -2.45
N VAL A 26 -3.53 9.68 -3.59
CA VAL A 26 -3.65 10.68 -4.65
C VAL A 26 -4.77 10.30 -5.61
N GLU A 27 -4.73 9.08 -6.13
CA GLU A 27 -5.78 8.56 -7.02
C GLU A 27 -5.64 7.05 -7.17
N VAL A 28 -6.70 6.42 -7.64
CA VAL A 28 -6.68 5.03 -8.07
C VAL A 28 -6.57 5.04 -9.60
N LEU A 29 -5.63 4.27 -10.14
CA LEU A 29 -5.36 4.28 -11.57
C LEU A 29 -4.78 2.96 -12.04
N ASP A 30 -4.64 2.83 -13.35
CA ASP A 30 -3.85 1.77 -13.96
C ASP A 30 -2.50 2.39 -14.36
N PRO A 31 -1.38 1.97 -13.77
CA PRO A 31 -0.09 2.57 -14.08
C PRO A 31 0.45 2.18 -15.46
N GLY A 32 -0.21 1.27 -16.16
CA GLY A 32 0.26 0.77 -17.44
C GLY A 32 1.41 -0.22 -17.28
N VAL A 33 2.31 -0.24 -18.26
CA VAL A 33 3.44 -1.18 -18.28
C VAL A 33 4.49 -0.74 -17.28
N ALA A 34 4.89 -1.63 -16.39
CA ALA A 34 6.01 -1.44 -15.50
C ALA A 34 7.26 -2.05 -16.11
N HIS A 35 8.35 -1.29 -16.12
CA HIS A 35 9.63 -1.74 -16.64
C HIS A 35 10.48 -2.23 -15.48
N PRO A 36 10.91 -3.51 -15.49
CA PRO A 36 11.71 -4.06 -14.40
C PRO A 36 12.99 -3.25 -14.19
N VAL A 37 13.32 -3.03 -12.91
CA VAL A 37 14.58 -2.38 -12.52
C VAL A 37 15.21 -3.18 -11.38
N PRO A 38 16.55 -3.11 -11.22
CA PRO A 38 17.18 -3.76 -10.08
C PRO A 38 16.64 -3.19 -8.77
N SER A 39 16.26 -4.09 -7.87
CA SER A 39 15.76 -3.70 -6.55
C SER A 39 16.04 -4.81 -5.57
N VAL A 40 16.37 -4.45 -4.33
CA VAL A 40 16.54 -5.43 -3.25
C VAL A 40 15.20 -5.83 -2.63
N GLU A 41 14.12 -5.13 -2.97
CA GLU A 41 12.78 -5.48 -2.50
C GLU A 41 12.06 -6.32 -3.56
N PRO A 42 11.82 -7.62 -3.31
CA PRO A 42 11.23 -8.51 -4.32
C PRO A 42 9.82 -8.13 -4.77
N ALA A 43 9.09 -7.37 -3.95
CA ALA A 43 7.74 -6.96 -4.29
C ALA A 43 7.68 -5.82 -5.30
N VAL A 44 8.81 -5.20 -5.65
CA VAL A 44 8.88 -4.15 -6.66
C VAL A 44 8.73 -4.78 -8.03
N ARG A 45 7.70 -4.37 -8.78
CA ARG A 45 7.51 -4.83 -10.15
C ARG A 45 8.45 -4.12 -11.11
N GLY A 46 8.71 -2.85 -10.84
CA GLY A 46 9.55 -2.02 -11.70
C GLY A 46 9.15 -0.56 -11.57
N VAL A 47 9.36 0.20 -12.64
CA VAL A 47 8.95 1.61 -12.70
C VAL A 47 8.00 1.81 -13.88
N ALA A 48 7.07 2.76 -13.73
CA ALA A 48 6.14 3.13 -14.78
C ALA A 48 6.09 4.64 -14.91
N GLN A 49 5.76 5.12 -16.10
CA GLN A 49 5.54 6.54 -16.31
C GLN A 49 4.09 6.87 -15.99
N VAL A 50 3.89 7.66 -14.94
CA VAL A 50 2.57 8.04 -14.45
C VAL A 50 2.53 9.55 -14.34
N ARG A 51 1.59 10.18 -15.05
CA ARG A 51 1.43 11.64 -15.04
C ARG A 51 2.73 12.38 -15.36
N GLY A 52 3.52 11.86 -16.31
CA GLY A 52 4.77 12.46 -16.72
C GLY A 52 5.95 12.22 -15.77
N ARG A 53 5.79 11.40 -14.76
CA ARG A 53 6.84 11.06 -13.79
C ARG A 53 7.09 9.57 -13.79
N VAL A 54 8.34 9.20 -13.55
CA VAL A 54 8.72 7.78 -13.41
C VAL A 54 8.58 7.41 -11.94
N LEU A 55 7.68 6.48 -11.64
CA LEU A 55 7.36 6.08 -10.28
C LEU A 55 7.53 4.58 -10.10
N PRO A 56 7.96 4.14 -8.89
CA PRO A 56 8.00 2.71 -8.60
C PRO A 56 6.60 2.12 -8.54
N VAL A 57 6.49 0.87 -9.00
CA VAL A 57 5.26 0.07 -8.95
C VAL A 57 5.55 -1.14 -8.07
N ILE A 58 4.79 -1.27 -7.00
CA ILE A 58 5.00 -2.28 -5.97
C ILE A 58 3.73 -3.11 -5.82
N HIS A 59 3.88 -4.43 -5.82
CA HIS A 59 2.76 -5.33 -5.55
C HIS A 59 2.50 -5.36 -4.04
N LEU A 60 1.41 -4.75 -3.60
CA LEU A 60 1.15 -4.56 -2.17
C LEU A 60 1.02 -5.90 -1.43
N GLY A 61 0.28 -6.84 -1.98
CA GLY A 61 0.11 -8.14 -1.33
C GLY A 61 1.44 -8.85 -1.11
N ALA A 62 2.31 -8.85 -2.13
CA ALA A 62 3.63 -9.45 -2.02
C ALA A 62 4.48 -8.74 -0.98
N LEU A 63 4.42 -7.40 -0.95
CA LEU A 63 5.17 -6.62 0.02
C LEU A 63 4.78 -6.99 1.45
N LEU A 64 3.48 -7.11 1.72
CA LEU A 64 2.99 -7.43 3.06
C LEU A 64 3.34 -8.86 3.49
N ASP A 65 3.42 -9.77 2.54
CA ASP A 65 3.71 -11.19 2.81
C ASP A 65 5.19 -11.53 2.70
N GLY A 66 6.03 -10.56 2.31
CA GLY A 66 7.45 -10.82 2.11
C GLY A 66 7.74 -11.73 0.92
N LEU A 67 6.90 -11.70 -0.08
CA LEU A 67 7.01 -12.56 -1.26
C LEU A 67 7.50 -11.79 -2.48
N PRO A 68 8.04 -12.47 -3.49
CA PRO A 68 8.34 -11.83 -4.76
C PRO A 68 7.08 -11.35 -5.47
N CYS A 69 7.23 -10.31 -6.27
CA CYS A 69 6.16 -9.80 -7.11
C CYS A 69 5.67 -10.91 -8.06
N PRO A 70 4.36 -11.21 -8.08
CA PRO A 70 3.86 -12.24 -8.98
C PRO A 70 3.96 -11.80 -10.45
N PRO A 71 4.00 -12.75 -11.39
CA PRO A 71 4.12 -12.41 -12.80
C PRO A 71 2.91 -11.65 -13.36
N ILE A 72 1.73 -11.90 -12.80
CA ILE A 72 0.51 -11.22 -13.24
C ILE A 72 0.32 -9.99 -12.35
N ARG A 73 0.18 -8.82 -12.98
CA ARG A 73 0.00 -7.58 -12.24
C ARG A 73 -1.41 -7.48 -11.66
N GLY A 74 -1.58 -6.62 -10.65
CA GLY A 74 -2.87 -6.34 -10.07
C GLY A 74 -3.82 -5.62 -11.04
N ALA A 75 -5.10 -5.66 -10.72
CA ALA A 75 -6.14 -5.06 -11.57
C ALA A 75 -6.11 -3.53 -11.53
N ALA A 76 -5.59 -2.96 -10.45
CA ALA A 76 -5.53 -1.52 -10.24
C ALA A 76 -4.31 -1.18 -9.41
N ALA A 77 -3.99 0.11 -9.34
CA ALA A 77 -2.99 0.60 -8.40
C ALA A 77 -3.51 1.84 -7.70
N VAL A 78 -3.03 2.04 -6.48
CA VAL A 78 -3.29 3.26 -5.73
C VAL A 78 -2.01 4.09 -5.76
N LEU A 79 -2.10 5.28 -6.35
CA LEU A 79 -1.02 6.24 -6.32
C LEU A 79 -1.04 6.91 -4.95
N VAL A 80 0.02 6.74 -4.19
CA VAL A 80 0.14 7.33 -2.86
C VAL A 80 1.30 8.31 -2.82
N ASP A 81 1.16 9.30 -1.95
CA ASP A 81 2.22 10.25 -1.63
C ASP A 81 2.54 10.11 -0.15
N VAL A 82 3.76 9.73 0.15
CA VAL A 82 4.23 9.54 1.52
C VAL A 82 5.44 10.45 1.72
N GLU A 83 5.22 11.53 2.46
CA GLU A 83 6.27 12.51 2.77
C GLU A 83 6.96 13.05 1.51
N GLY A 84 6.15 13.38 0.49
CA GLY A 84 6.64 13.93 -0.76
C GLY A 84 7.12 12.91 -1.78
N ARG A 85 7.10 11.64 -1.44
CA ARG A 85 7.48 10.56 -2.35
C ARG A 85 6.24 9.87 -2.88
N ARG A 86 6.17 9.71 -4.17
CA ARG A 86 5.04 9.05 -4.82
C ARG A 86 5.42 7.67 -5.29
N LEU A 87 4.49 6.73 -5.11
CA LEU A 87 4.65 5.37 -5.61
C LEU A 87 3.28 4.76 -5.89
N CYS A 88 3.26 3.72 -6.71
CA CYS A 88 2.04 3.01 -7.07
C CYS A 88 2.01 1.68 -6.33
N LEU A 89 0.94 1.44 -5.58
CA LEU A 89 0.71 0.18 -4.89
C LEU A 89 -0.29 -0.62 -5.69
N GLU A 90 0.16 -1.70 -6.34
CA GLU A 90 -0.75 -2.60 -7.04
C GLU A 90 -1.62 -3.32 -6.02
N VAL A 91 -2.91 -3.32 -6.29
CA VAL A 91 -3.91 -3.98 -5.45
C VAL A 91 -4.81 -4.86 -6.31
N ASP A 92 -5.48 -5.80 -5.68
CA ASP A 92 -6.47 -6.63 -6.38
C ASP A 92 -7.69 -5.77 -6.72
N GLU A 93 -8.09 -4.91 -5.79
CA GLU A 93 -9.26 -4.07 -5.94
C GLU A 93 -9.18 -2.91 -4.94
N ALA A 94 -9.57 -1.71 -5.39
CA ALA A 94 -9.84 -0.59 -4.50
C ALA A 94 -11.34 -0.58 -4.24
N GLU A 95 -11.74 -0.60 -2.97
CA GLU A 95 -13.14 -0.73 -2.60
C GLU A 95 -13.76 0.63 -2.27
N ILE A 96 -13.91 0.92 -0.99
CA ILE A 96 -14.62 2.14 -0.55
C ILE A 96 -13.81 2.91 0.47
N VAL A 97 -14.15 4.18 0.64
CA VAL A 97 -13.63 4.99 1.74
C VAL A 97 -14.42 4.68 3.00
N SER A 98 -13.72 4.43 4.09
CA SER A 98 -14.32 4.18 5.40
C SER A 98 -13.86 5.23 6.40
N ARG A 99 -14.73 5.55 7.36
CA ARG A 99 -14.43 6.49 8.44
C ARG A 99 -14.53 5.84 9.81
N GLU A 100 -14.51 4.52 9.87
CA GLU A 100 -14.52 3.82 11.15
C GLU A 100 -13.27 4.15 11.95
N LEU A 101 -13.45 4.28 13.26
CA LEU A 101 -12.35 4.58 14.17
C LEU A 101 -11.37 3.40 14.22
N GLY A 102 -10.10 3.69 14.01
CA GLY A 102 -9.06 2.70 14.15
C GLY A 102 -8.76 2.41 15.63
N LEU A 103 -8.57 1.14 15.94
CA LEU A 103 -8.22 0.67 17.27
C LEU A 103 -6.73 0.35 17.33
N PRO A 104 -6.08 0.50 18.51
CA PRO A 104 -4.68 0.14 18.63
C PRO A 104 -4.43 -1.34 18.34
N VAL A 105 -3.29 -1.64 17.73
CA VAL A 105 -2.88 -3.03 17.52
C VAL A 105 -2.30 -3.56 18.83
N PRO A 106 -2.82 -4.69 19.38
CA PRO A 106 -2.27 -5.24 20.60
C PRO A 106 -0.80 -5.67 20.41
N PRO A 107 0.08 -5.38 21.38
CA PRO A 107 1.50 -5.71 21.24
C PRO A 107 1.79 -7.20 20.99
N GLU A 108 1.01 -8.10 21.61
CA GLU A 108 1.19 -9.54 21.46
C GLU A 108 0.81 -10.05 20.08
N THR A 109 0.02 -9.28 19.34
CA THR A 109 -0.44 -9.65 18.01
C THR A 109 -0.03 -8.62 16.98
N ALA A 110 1.07 -7.90 17.26
CA ALA A 110 1.51 -6.82 16.39
C ALA A 110 1.73 -7.30 14.97
N ILE A 111 1.17 -6.52 14.05
CA ILE A 111 1.41 -6.69 12.63
C ILE A 111 2.41 -5.59 12.27
N PRO A 112 3.63 -5.93 11.82
CA PRO A 112 4.71 -4.93 11.69
C PRO A 112 4.40 -3.73 10.80
N TRP A 113 3.47 -3.90 9.86
CA TRP A 113 3.12 -2.87 8.89
C TRP A 113 1.80 -2.17 9.19
N ALA A 114 1.17 -2.45 10.34
CA ALA A 114 -0.11 -1.83 10.70
C ALA A 114 0.06 -0.86 11.85
N ILE A 115 -0.60 0.30 11.75
CA ILE A 115 -0.65 1.29 12.83
C ILE A 115 -1.91 1.15 13.68
N ALA A 116 -2.94 0.51 13.14
CA ALA A 116 -4.22 0.35 13.82
C ALA A 116 -5.01 -0.75 13.12
N VAL A 117 -6.12 -1.15 13.72
CA VAL A 117 -7.10 -2.01 13.06
C VAL A 117 -8.46 -1.32 13.12
N ALA A 118 -9.23 -1.42 12.06
CA ALA A 118 -10.56 -0.84 11.99
C ALA A 118 -11.62 -1.93 11.91
N ARG A 119 -12.82 -1.62 12.37
CA ARG A 119 -13.93 -2.56 12.28
C ARG A 119 -14.49 -2.58 10.87
N HIS A 120 -14.88 -3.77 10.43
CA HIS A 120 -15.54 -3.98 9.17
C HIS A 120 -16.55 -5.09 9.35
N PRO A 121 -17.68 -5.13 8.61
CA PRO A 121 -18.66 -6.21 8.74
C PRO A 121 -18.06 -7.61 8.65
N ASP A 122 -16.99 -7.77 7.87
CA ASP A 122 -16.32 -9.06 7.70
C ASP A 122 -15.19 -9.31 8.70
N GLY A 123 -15.00 -8.43 9.69
CA GLY A 123 -13.97 -8.60 10.71
C GLY A 123 -13.15 -7.33 10.94
N LEU A 124 -11.89 -7.50 11.26
CA LEU A 124 -10.98 -6.39 11.50
C LEU A 124 -10.11 -6.16 10.27
N VAL A 125 -9.88 -4.89 9.94
CA VAL A 125 -9.08 -4.48 8.79
C VAL A 125 -7.85 -3.74 9.29
N PRO A 126 -6.62 -4.23 9.01
CA PRO A 126 -5.41 -3.50 9.39
C PRO A 126 -5.29 -2.21 8.58
N LEU A 127 -4.90 -1.13 9.25
CA LEU A 127 -4.57 0.14 8.61
C LEU A 127 -3.07 0.20 8.44
N LEU A 128 -2.59 0.41 7.21
CA LEU A 128 -1.18 0.32 6.90
C LEU A 128 -0.40 1.53 7.40
N ASP A 129 0.81 1.27 7.88
CA ASP A 129 1.79 2.32 8.16
C ASP A 129 2.52 2.66 6.87
N LEU A 130 1.97 3.58 6.10
CA LEU A 130 2.56 3.96 4.82
C LEU A 130 3.92 4.63 4.98
N THR A 131 4.14 5.33 6.09
CA THR A 131 5.45 5.93 6.36
C THR A 131 6.53 4.86 6.50
N ALA A 132 6.25 3.81 7.27
CA ALA A 132 7.20 2.70 7.42
C ALA A 132 7.43 1.98 6.09
N LEU A 133 6.37 1.75 5.31
CA LEU A 133 6.51 1.14 3.99
C LEU A 133 7.30 2.02 3.03
N GLY A 134 7.05 3.33 3.05
CA GLY A 134 7.76 4.28 2.22
C GLY A 134 9.25 4.32 2.54
N THR A 135 9.62 4.30 3.81
CA THR A 135 11.02 4.25 4.25
C THR A 135 11.70 2.98 3.75
N ARG A 136 11.04 1.84 3.93
CA ARG A 136 11.55 0.55 3.45
C ARG A 136 11.78 0.55 1.95
N MET A 137 10.84 1.08 1.18
CA MET A 137 10.96 1.15 -0.27
C MET A 137 12.06 2.11 -0.70
N SER A 138 12.22 3.21 0.01
CA SER A 138 13.28 4.17 -0.27
C SER A 138 14.67 3.54 -0.08
N GLU A 139 14.85 2.77 0.98
CA GLU A 139 16.09 2.03 1.20
C GLU A 139 16.35 1.00 0.11
N ALA A 140 15.30 0.30 -0.33
CA ALA A 140 15.40 -0.73 -1.35
C ALA A 140 15.75 -0.17 -2.72
N THR A 141 15.39 1.07 -3.03
CA THR A 141 15.58 1.66 -4.35
C THR A 141 16.82 2.54 -4.47
N VAL A 142 17.57 2.73 -3.42
CA VAL A 142 18.79 3.56 -3.40
C VAL A 142 20.02 2.78 -3.88
N ARG A 143 19.96 1.92 -4.81
CA ARG A 143 21.10 1.10 -5.23
C ARG A 143 21.48 1.38 -6.68
#